data_11c4e4e0566e48bedf99c1f796f4da9e
#
_entry.id   11c4e4e0566e48bedf99c1f796f4da9e
#
_cell.length_a   1.000
_cell.length_b   1.000
_cell.length_c   1.000
_cell.angle_alpha   90.00
_cell.angle_beta   90.00
_cell.angle_gamma   90.00
#
_symmetry.space_group_name_H-M   'P 1'
#
loop_
_entity.id
_entity.type
_entity.pdbx_description
1 polymer ?
#
loop_
_entity_poly.entity_id
_entity_poly.type
_entity_poly.pdbx_seq_one_letter_code
_entity_poly.pdbx_strand_id
1 'polypeptide(L)'
;AKNNRDWLESEAYQNRQIPLDYQLGAGQLNAFRAYQQFSSGQHPPTASVPPVGWDYQTIDTSGEYQDYLLDRPLVENSWVSTTLVWDRLVELRDTNQNNEYDVGEAFRDRGLNRLELYLMHVEDNQIDRNVWASTSNVDSIQHIFYQVRDPGKYKIRVYSRQAVNA
;
A
#
# COMPACT_ATOMS: atom_id res chain seq x y z
N ALA A 1 -6.75 12.93 14.05
CA ALA A 1 -6.07 13.25 12.79
C ALA A 1 -4.58 13.06 13.00
N LYS A 2 -3.91 12.38 12.08
CA LYS A 2 -2.45 12.29 12.12
C LYS A 2 -1.85 13.68 12.10
N ASN A 3 -0.94 13.92 12.99
CA ASN A 3 -0.06 15.05 12.88
C ASN A 3 1.20 14.57 12.15
N ASN A 4 1.40 15.03 10.92
CA ASN A 4 2.59 14.69 10.13
C ASN A 4 3.91 14.98 10.87
N ARG A 5 3.88 15.86 11.85
CA ARG A 5 5.02 16.25 12.67
C ARG A 5 5.48 15.15 13.61
N ASP A 6 4.56 14.37 14.13
CA ASP A 6 4.82 13.36 15.16
C ASP A 6 4.89 11.93 14.58
N TRP A 7 4.64 11.78 13.30
CA TRP A 7 4.67 10.48 12.65
C TRP A 7 6.04 10.18 12.05
N LEU A 8 6.64 9.07 12.47
CA LEU A 8 8.00 8.68 12.09
C LEU A 8 8.18 8.39 10.59
N GLU A 9 7.13 8.03 9.89
CA GLU A 9 7.13 7.90 8.43
C GLU A 9 7.04 9.26 7.73
N SER A 10 6.74 10.33 8.47
CA SER A 10 6.57 11.64 7.88
C SER A 10 7.81 12.06 7.09
N GLU A 11 7.57 12.91 6.09
CA GLU A 11 8.62 13.48 5.27
C GLU A 11 9.71 14.19 6.10
N ALA A 12 9.35 14.78 7.23
CA ALA A 12 10.28 15.42 8.14
C ALA A 12 11.35 14.45 8.69
N TYR A 13 11.01 13.18 8.84
CA TYR A 13 11.91 12.13 9.28
C TYR A 13 12.48 11.29 8.13
N GLN A 14 12.00 11.47 6.91
CA GLN A 14 12.39 10.73 5.69
C GLN A 14 12.38 9.20 5.88
N ASN A 15 11.53 8.71 6.78
CA ASN A 15 11.48 7.32 7.14
C ASN A 15 10.46 6.57 6.27
N ARG A 16 10.98 5.87 5.26
CA ARG A 16 10.19 5.08 4.31
C ARG A 16 9.99 3.63 4.74
N GLN A 17 10.63 3.21 5.84
CA GLN A 17 10.60 1.81 6.31
C GLN A 17 9.61 1.60 7.46
N ILE A 18 8.99 2.65 7.96
CA ILE A 18 7.99 2.58 9.03
C ILE A 18 6.64 3.04 8.47
N PRO A 19 5.80 2.11 8.00
CA PRO A 19 4.55 2.44 7.33
C PRO A 19 3.49 3.03 8.26
N LEU A 20 3.56 2.69 9.55
CA LEU A 20 2.61 3.16 10.56
C LEU A 20 3.35 3.62 11.83
N ASP A 21 2.78 4.58 12.52
CA ASP A 21 3.26 5.00 13.83
C ASP A 21 3.07 3.88 14.87
N TYR A 22 4.08 3.65 15.72
CA TYR A 22 4.04 2.57 16.72
C TYR A 22 3.00 2.77 17.83
N GLN A 23 2.63 4.01 18.10
CA GLN A 23 1.68 4.34 19.17
C GLN A 23 0.28 4.61 18.62
N LEU A 24 0.19 5.27 17.47
CA LEU A 24 -1.05 5.77 16.90
C LEU A 24 -1.53 4.98 15.68
N GLY A 25 -0.70 4.03 15.17
CA GLY A 25 -1.02 3.28 13.96
C GLY A 25 -1.32 4.20 12.77
N ALA A 26 -2.43 3.96 12.09
CA ALA A 26 -2.91 4.82 11.00
C ALA A 26 -3.60 6.12 11.49
N GLY A 27 -3.65 6.37 12.79
CA GLY A 27 -4.29 7.53 13.40
C GLY A 27 -5.76 7.27 13.75
N GLN A 28 -6.54 8.34 13.88
CA GLN A 28 -7.91 8.25 14.33
C GLN A 28 -8.84 7.67 13.26
N LEU A 29 -9.67 6.70 13.65
CA LEU A 29 -10.72 6.15 12.80
C LEU A 29 -11.70 7.24 12.36
N ASN A 30 -11.99 7.30 11.07
CA ASN A 30 -13.03 8.12 10.49
C ASN A 30 -13.96 7.24 9.65
N ALA A 31 -15.06 6.79 10.25
CA ALA A 31 -16.00 5.88 9.62
C ALA A 31 -16.65 6.48 8.35
N PHE A 32 -16.89 7.77 8.32
CA PHE A 32 -17.47 8.44 7.15
C PHE A 32 -16.50 8.41 5.95
N ARG A 33 -15.22 8.70 6.16
CA ARG A 33 -14.20 8.60 5.11
C ARG A 33 -13.98 7.15 4.66
N ALA A 34 -13.99 6.20 5.58
CA ALA A 34 -13.91 4.78 5.25
C ALA A 34 -15.09 4.35 4.37
N TYR A 35 -16.30 4.78 4.71
CA TYR A 35 -17.49 4.56 3.89
C TYR A 35 -17.35 5.19 2.49
N GLN A 36 -16.92 6.44 2.39
CA GLN A 36 -16.72 7.12 1.10
C GLN A 36 -15.69 6.38 0.23
N GLN A 37 -14.59 5.92 0.81
CA GLN A 37 -13.58 5.16 0.10
C GLN A 37 -14.15 3.82 -0.43
N PHE A 38 -14.90 3.12 0.40
CA PHE A 38 -15.47 1.84 0.05
C PHE A 38 -16.60 1.97 -0.99
N SER A 39 -17.46 2.98 -0.83
CA SER A 39 -18.60 3.24 -1.71
C SER A 39 -18.21 3.76 -3.09
N SER A 40 -17.00 4.27 -3.27
CA SER A 40 -16.52 4.69 -4.60
C SER A 40 -16.25 3.52 -5.54
N GLY A 41 -16.13 2.30 -5.00
CA GLY A 41 -15.98 1.07 -5.76
C GLY A 41 -14.54 0.64 -5.97
N GLN A 42 -14.42 -0.55 -6.57
CA GLN A 42 -13.15 -1.14 -6.96
C GLN A 42 -12.68 -0.57 -8.31
N HIS A 43 -11.43 -0.16 -8.38
CA HIS A 43 -10.82 0.44 -9.58
C HIS A 43 -9.50 -0.25 -9.93
N PRO A 44 -9.52 -1.23 -10.85
CA PRO A 44 -8.31 -1.94 -11.27
C PRO A 44 -7.39 -1.03 -12.11
N PRO A 45 -6.08 -1.35 -12.20
CA PRO A 45 -5.08 -0.53 -12.90
C PRO A 45 -5.14 -0.62 -14.44
N THR A 46 -6.25 -1.07 -15.01
CA THR A 46 -6.45 -1.21 -16.46
C THR A 46 -6.77 0.10 -17.17
N ALA A 47 -7.15 1.12 -16.40
CA ALA A 47 -7.43 2.48 -16.86
C ALA A 47 -7.01 3.47 -15.78
N SER A 48 -7.19 4.78 -16.04
CA SER A 48 -7.03 5.78 -14.99
C SER A 48 -8.10 5.60 -13.91
N VAL A 49 -7.71 5.83 -12.66
CA VAL A 49 -8.53 5.59 -11.48
C VAL A 49 -8.92 6.91 -10.80
N PRO A 50 -10.10 7.00 -10.18
CA PRO A 50 -10.47 8.17 -9.42
C PRO A 50 -9.58 8.33 -8.18
N PRO A 51 -9.48 9.55 -7.59
CA PRO A 51 -8.61 9.80 -6.45
C PRO A 51 -9.10 9.17 -5.13
N VAL A 52 -10.30 8.59 -5.12
CA VAL A 52 -10.87 7.87 -3.98
C VAL A 52 -11.41 6.54 -4.46
N GLY A 53 -10.95 5.45 -3.84
CA GLY A 53 -11.38 4.11 -4.19
C GLY A 53 -10.50 3.04 -3.54
N TRP A 54 -10.70 1.82 -3.95
CA TRP A 54 -9.94 0.67 -3.52
C TRP A 54 -9.78 -0.31 -4.68
N ASP A 55 -8.82 -1.22 -4.54
CA ASP A 55 -8.67 -2.34 -5.45
C ASP A 55 -8.20 -3.59 -4.69
N TYR A 56 -8.47 -4.75 -5.27
CA TYR A 56 -7.99 -6.04 -4.82
C TYR A 56 -7.42 -6.80 -6.01
N GLN A 57 -6.11 -7.06 -5.98
CA GLN A 57 -5.38 -7.71 -7.06
C GLN A 57 -4.39 -8.72 -6.50
N THR A 58 -3.90 -9.58 -7.39
CA THR A 58 -2.81 -10.50 -7.12
C THR A 58 -1.55 -10.01 -7.82
N ILE A 59 -0.41 -10.11 -7.15
CA ILE A 59 0.92 -9.82 -7.69
C ILE A 59 1.89 -10.89 -7.15
N ASP A 60 2.28 -11.83 -8.01
CA ASP A 60 2.93 -13.08 -7.60
C ASP A 60 4.40 -13.15 -8.02
N THR A 61 4.82 -12.30 -8.95
CA THR A 61 6.15 -12.37 -9.55
C THR A 61 7.07 -11.27 -9.03
N SER A 62 8.27 -11.65 -8.62
CA SER A 62 9.32 -10.68 -8.26
C SER A 62 9.66 -9.79 -9.47
N GLY A 63 9.70 -8.47 -9.24
CA GLY A 63 9.95 -7.48 -10.28
C GLY A 63 8.69 -6.97 -11.00
N GLU A 64 7.54 -7.60 -10.78
CA GLU A 64 6.27 -7.14 -11.31
C GLU A 64 5.80 -5.86 -10.61
N TYR A 65 5.04 -5.03 -11.32
CA TYR A 65 4.41 -3.85 -10.73
C TYR A 65 3.05 -3.57 -11.35
N GLN A 66 2.23 -2.84 -10.58
CA GLN A 66 0.93 -2.34 -11.00
C GLN A 66 0.88 -0.84 -10.78
N ASP A 67 0.49 -0.09 -11.82
CA ASP A 67 0.41 1.37 -11.81
C ASP A 67 -1.06 1.83 -11.82
N TYR A 68 -1.43 2.59 -10.81
CA TYR A 68 -2.75 3.24 -10.70
C TYR A 68 -2.57 4.72 -11.07
N LEU A 69 -2.83 5.06 -12.33
CA LEU A 69 -2.78 6.44 -12.82
C LEU A 69 -4.02 7.19 -12.35
N LEU A 70 -3.86 8.28 -11.64
CA LEU A 70 -5.00 9.10 -11.22
C LEU A 70 -5.62 9.82 -12.42
N ASP A 71 -6.96 9.81 -12.50
CA ASP A 71 -7.74 10.42 -13.59
C ASP A 71 -7.71 11.96 -13.57
N ARG A 72 -7.30 12.54 -12.44
CA ARG A 72 -7.22 13.99 -12.21
C ARG A 72 -5.86 14.38 -11.66
N PRO A 73 -5.34 15.54 -12.09
CA PRO A 73 -4.17 16.11 -11.47
C PRO A 73 -4.38 16.38 -9.98
N LEU A 74 -3.36 16.14 -9.19
CA LEU A 74 -3.33 16.58 -7.80
C LEU A 74 -2.94 18.05 -7.73
N VAL A 75 -3.54 18.76 -6.78
CA VAL A 75 -3.25 20.18 -6.55
C VAL A 75 -2.26 20.36 -5.41
N GLU A 76 -1.50 21.44 -5.49
CA GLU A 76 -0.57 21.80 -4.44
C GLU A 76 -1.26 21.89 -3.06
N ASN A 77 -0.57 21.46 -2.02
CA ASN A 77 -1.03 21.39 -0.63
C ASN A 77 -2.19 20.40 -0.37
N SER A 78 -2.67 19.66 -1.37
CA SER A 78 -3.55 18.52 -1.12
C SER A 78 -2.80 17.35 -0.45
N TRP A 79 -3.55 16.41 0.13
CA TRP A 79 -2.98 15.24 0.81
C TRP A 79 -3.31 13.95 0.08
N VAL A 80 -2.29 13.15 -0.14
CA VAL A 80 -2.42 11.75 -0.58
C VAL A 80 -2.35 10.86 0.65
N SER A 81 -3.35 9.97 0.77
CA SER A 81 -3.36 8.90 1.76
C SER A 81 -3.67 7.61 1.04
N THR A 82 -2.70 6.72 0.95
CA THR A 82 -2.87 5.42 0.30
C THR A 82 -2.27 4.32 1.15
N THR A 83 -2.93 3.17 1.17
CA THR A 83 -2.54 2.02 1.98
C THR A 83 -2.58 0.78 1.12
N LEU A 84 -1.53 -0.02 1.18
CA LEU A 84 -1.43 -1.36 0.63
C LEU A 84 -1.37 -2.34 1.79
N VAL A 85 -2.15 -3.40 1.73
CA VAL A 85 -2.12 -4.51 2.71
C VAL A 85 -2.09 -5.84 1.97
N TRP A 86 -1.41 -6.83 2.53
CA TRP A 86 -1.36 -8.19 1.98
C TRP A 86 -1.12 -9.20 3.09
N ASP A 87 -1.40 -10.45 2.82
CA ASP A 87 -1.26 -11.50 3.80
C ASP A 87 0.14 -12.13 3.78
N ARG A 88 0.56 -12.57 4.96
CA ARG A 88 1.70 -13.48 5.11
C ARG A 88 1.27 -14.88 4.67
N LEU A 89 2.12 -15.59 3.93
CA LEU A 89 1.83 -16.96 3.57
C LEU A 89 2.02 -17.87 4.79
N VAL A 90 0.93 -18.47 5.20
CA VAL A 90 0.87 -19.43 6.29
C VAL A 90 0.19 -20.69 5.80
N GLU A 91 0.85 -21.84 5.94
CA GLU A 91 0.28 -23.15 5.59
C GLU A 91 -0.13 -23.91 6.82
N LEU A 92 -1.29 -24.52 6.78
CA LEU A 92 -1.72 -25.48 7.78
C LEU A 92 -0.90 -26.78 7.64
N ARG A 93 -0.34 -27.27 8.73
CA ARG A 93 0.17 -28.64 8.83
C ARG A 93 -1.00 -29.56 9.17
N ASP A 94 -1.80 -29.80 8.15
CA ASP A 94 -2.97 -30.67 8.24
C ASP A 94 -2.51 -32.14 8.35
N THR A 95 -2.67 -32.72 9.51
CA THR A 95 -2.19 -34.08 9.81
C THR A 95 -3.20 -35.14 9.39
N ASN A 96 -4.46 -34.82 9.30
CA ASN A 96 -5.53 -35.75 8.92
C ASN A 96 -6.08 -35.51 7.49
N GLN A 97 -5.58 -34.47 6.78
CA GLN A 97 -5.89 -34.13 5.39
C GLN A 97 -7.37 -33.77 5.16
N ASN A 98 -8.00 -33.14 6.13
CA ASN A 98 -9.38 -32.67 6.00
C ASN A 98 -9.49 -31.22 5.47
N ASN A 99 -8.37 -30.50 5.32
CA ASN A 99 -8.24 -29.09 4.94
C ASN A 99 -8.89 -28.12 5.96
N GLU A 100 -9.07 -28.54 7.20
CA GLU A 100 -9.56 -27.73 8.30
C GLU A 100 -8.55 -27.77 9.45
N TYR A 101 -8.52 -26.71 10.26
CA TYR A 101 -7.67 -26.70 11.45
C TYR A 101 -8.28 -27.52 12.56
N ASP A 102 -7.55 -28.50 13.08
CA ASP A 102 -7.89 -29.28 14.24
C ASP A 102 -6.98 -28.99 15.43
N VAL A 103 -7.52 -29.20 16.65
CA VAL A 103 -6.75 -29.00 17.88
C VAL A 103 -5.53 -29.93 17.90
N GLY A 104 -4.35 -29.35 17.99
CA GLY A 104 -3.07 -30.08 17.98
C GLY A 104 -2.31 -29.95 16.68
N GLU A 105 -2.91 -29.40 15.63
CA GLU A 105 -2.24 -29.03 14.40
C GLU A 105 -1.51 -27.69 14.53
N ALA A 106 -0.57 -27.44 13.65
CA ALA A 106 0.27 -26.25 13.69
C ALA A 106 0.27 -25.54 12.33
N PHE A 107 0.47 -24.24 12.36
CA PHE A 107 0.73 -23.44 11.17
C PHE A 107 2.23 -23.32 10.92
N ARG A 108 2.61 -23.38 9.65
CA ARG A 108 3.96 -23.12 9.17
C ARG A 108 4.00 -21.78 8.46
N ASP A 109 4.81 -20.87 8.98
CA ASP A 109 5.13 -19.61 8.28
C ASP A 109 6.04 -19.91 7.08
N ARG A 110 5.58 -19.51 5.88
CA ARG A 110 6.32 -19.66 4.61
C ARG A 110 6.98 -18.37 4.20
N GLY A 111 6.65 -17.28 4.85
CA GLY A 111 7.24 -15.97 4.63
C GLY A 111 6.25 -14.88 4.25
N LEU A 112 6.80 -13.71 4.00
CA LEU A 112 6.07 -12.52 3.61
C LEU A 112 6.61 -12.04 2.25
N ASN A 113 5.71 -11.86 1.27
CA ASN A 113 6.05 -11.15 0.04
C ASN A 113 6.49 -9.72 0.39
N ARG A 114 7.56 -9.27 -0.22
CA ARG A 114 8.02 -7.89 -0.05
C ARG A 114 7.39 -7.01 -1.12
N LEU A 115 6.33 -6.32 -0.75
CA LEU A 115 5.67 -5.32 -1.60
C LEU A 115 6.07 -3.91 -1.16
N GLU A 116 6.29 -3.05 -2.12
CA GLU A 116 6.67 -1.67 -1.93
C GLU A 116 5.63 -0.76 -2.58
N LEU A 117 5.35 0.38 -1.96
CA LEU A 117 4.37 1.35 -2.41
C LEU A 117 5.06 2.66 -2.76
N TYR A 118 4.80 3.19 -3.95
CA TYR A 118 5.38 4.42 -4.45
C TYR A 118 4.31 5.42 -4.87
N LEU A 119 4.54 6.69 -4.56
CA LEU A 119 3.84 7.82 -5.15
C LEU A 119 4.76 8.46 -6.18
N MET A 120 4.32 8.52 -7.43
CA MET A 120 5.14 9.01 -8.54
C MET A 120 4.45 10.17 -9.24
N HIS A 121 5.20 11.22 -9.53
CA HIS A 121 4.78 12.29 -10.42
C HIS A 121 5.01 11.83 -11.88
N VAL A 122 3.97 11.92 -12.70
CA VAL A 122 4.02 11.56 -14.12
C VAL A 122 4.51 12.76 -14.90
N GLU A 123 5.64 12.60 -15.59
CA GLU A 123 6.26 13.67 -16.35
C GLU A 123 6.12 13.39 -17.85
N ASP A 124 5.60 14.37 -18.60
CA ASP A 124 5.47 14.24 -20.06
C ASP A 124 6.86 14.10 -20.70
N ASN A 125 7.05 13.00 -21.46
CA ASN A 125 8.29 12.67 -22.17
C ASN A 125 9.55 12.45 -21.32
N GLN A 126 9.39 12.24 -20.00
CA GLN A 126 10.50 11.95 -19.09
C GLN A 126 10.20 10.68 -18.27
N ILE A 127 11.20 10.25 -17.49
CA ILE A 127 11.01 9.16 -16.53
C ILE A 127 10.19 9.69 -15.36
N ASP A 128 9.12 8.97 -15.02
CA ASP A 128 8.27 9.31 -13.88
C ASP A 128 9.11 9.44 -12.60
N ARG A 129 8.91 10.53 -11.89
CA ARG A 129 9.68 10.84 -10.70
C ARG A 129 9.06 10.25 -9.45
N ASN A 130 9.80 9.42 -8.73
CA ASN A 130 9.39 8.97 -7.40
C ASN A 130 9.40 10.15 -6.43
N VAL A 131 8.23 10.49 -5.91
CA VAL A 131 8.03 11.59 -4.97
C VAL A 131 8.12 11.10 -3.53
N TRP A 132 7.45 9.98 -3.23
CA TRP A 132 7.48 9.35 -1.93
C TRP A 132 7.34 7.83 -2.05
N ALA A 133 7.79 7.11 -1.03
CA ALA A 133 7.68 5.66 -0.99
C ALA A 133 7.46 5.16 0.44
N SER A 134 6.80 4.01 0.56
CA SER A 134 6.76 3.20 1.76
C SER A 134 7.31 1.82 1.40
N THR A 135 8.39 1.38 2.08
CA THR A 135 9.23 0.26 1.64
C THR A 135 9.67 -0.63 2.81
N SER A 136 8.82 -0.81 3.82
CA SER A 136 9.10 -1.76 4.90
C SER A 136 9.31 -3.16 4.33
N ASN A 137 10.27 -3.88 4.89
CA ASN A 137 10.59 -5.26 4.51
C ASN A 137 10.16 -6.29 5.57
N VAL A 138 9.48 -5.84 6.62
CA VAL A 138 9.03 -6.67 7.74
C VAL A 138 7.53 -6.61 7.98
N ASP A 139 6.87 -5.56 7.48
CA ASP A 139 5.45 -5.34 7.64
C ASP A 139 4.66 -5.88 6.45
N SER A 140 3.44 -6.36 6.69
CA SER A 140 2.45 -6.73 5.67
C SER A 140 1.52 -5.55 5.30
N ILE A 141 2.02 -4.36 5.49
CA ILE A 141 1.35 -3.09 5.17
C ILE A 141 2.36 -2.07 4.70
N GLN A 142 1.99 -1.30 3.68
CA GLN A 142 2.66 -0.06 3.31
C GLN A 142 1.65 1.08 3.35
N HIS A 143 2.10 2.25 3.76
CA HIS A 143 1.23 3.40 3.86
C HIS A 143 1.97 4.69 3.49
N ILE A 144 1.35 5.48 2.62
CA ILE A 144 1.82 6.80 2.24
C ILE A 144 0.83 7.84 2.77
N PHE A 145 1.35 8.84 3.46
CA PHE A 145 0.63 10.04 3.85
C PHE A 145 1.49 11.25 3.49
N TYR A 146 1.21 11.85 2.33
CA TYR A 146 2.08 12.83 1.70
C TYR A 146 1.33 14.11 1.32
N GLN A 147 1.93 15.26 1.62
CA GLN A 147 1.43 16.55 1.14
C GLN A 147 2.02 16.86 -0.23
N VAL A 148 1.15 17.05 -1.21
CA VAL A 148 1.53 17.38 -2.59
C VAL A 148 2.21 18.75 -2.63
N ARG A 149 3.42 18.80 -3.17
CA ARG A 149 4.20 20.04 -3.36
C ARG A 149 4.11 20.52 -4.79
N ASP A 150 4.27 19.61 -5.74
CA ASP A 150 4.24 19.92 -7.15
C ASP A 150 2.88 19.50 -7.72
N PRO A 151 2.04 20.42 -8.20
CA PRO A 151 0.77 20.04 -8.81
C PRO A 151 1.02 19.31 -10.14
N GLY A 152 0.17 18.34 -10.47
CA GLY A 152 0.32 17.60 -11.73
C GLY A 152 -0.32 16.23 -11.72
N LYS A 153 0.01 15.43 -12.72
CA LYS A 153 -0.44 14.05 -12.83
C LYS A 153 0.37 13.15 -11.90
N TYR A 154 -0.32 12.25 -11.22
CA TYR A 154 0.31 11.30 -10.30
C TYR A 154 -0.18 9.89 -10.55
N LYS A 155 0.64 8.93 -10.19
CA LYS A 155 0.29 7.53 -10.10
C LYS A 155 0.79 6.91 -8.81
N ILE A 156 0.09 5.88 -8.38
CA ILE A 156 0.51 5.00 -7.29
C ILE A 156 1.03 3.73 -7.93
N ARG A 157 2.24 3.30 -7.55
CA ARG A 157 2.82 2.04 -7.99
C ARG A 157 2.92 1.07 -6.82
N VAL A 158 2.36 -0.11 -7.00
CA VAL A 158 2.63 -1.30 -6.19
C VAL A 158 3.72 -2.09 -6.90
N TYR A 159 4.81 -2.38 -6.22
CA TYR A 159 5.96 -3.10 -6.78
C TYR A 159 6.27 -4.34 -5.95
N SER A 160 6.34 -5.49 -6.59
CA SER A 160 6.77 -6.74 -5.98
C SER A 160 8.29 -6.85 -6.00
N ARG A 161 8.93 -6.50 -4.89
CA ARG A 161 10.37 -6.60 -4.75
C ARG A 161 10.83 -8.05 -4.64
N GLN A 162 10.07 -8.86 -3.92
CA GLN A 162 10.35 -10.27 -3.69
C GLN A 162 9.05 -11.03 -3.45
N ALA A 163 8.84 -12.10 -4.18
CA ALA A 163 7.79 -13.07 -3.95
C ALA A 163 8.38 -14.32 -3.26
N VAL A 164 7.69 -14.81 -2.23
CA VAL A 164 8.06 -16.03 -1.50
C VAL A 164 7.29 -17.26 -1.98
N ASN A 165 6.29 -17.04 -2.84
CA ASN A 165 5.38 -18.05 -3.36
C ASN A 165 5.72 -18.46 -4.81
N ALA A 166 6.86 -18.01 -5.32
CA ALA A 166 7.28 -18.33 -6.69
C ALA A 166 7.98 -19.71 -6.75
#